data_e6fffbc32a5202ddfb68d3c1220da2d4
#
_entry.id   e6fffbc32a5202ddfb68d3c1220da2d4
#
_cell.length_a   1.000
_cell.length_b   1.000
_cell.length_c   1.000
_cell.angle_alpha   90.00
_cell.angle_beta   90.00
_cell.angle_gamma   90.00
#
_symmetry.space_group_name_H-M   'P 1'
#
loop_
_entity.id
_entity.type
_entity.pdbx_description
1 polymer ?
#
loop_
_entity_poly.entity_id
_entity_poly.type
_entity_poly.pdbx_seq_one_letter_code
_entity_poly.pdbx_strand_id
1 'polypeptide(L)'
;MQPRTAGPILVLTIGLGVALAGCALATKAPPVANAGPDMTARVGERVSYDGSQSVDLDGGEIVYYQWKVTAAPEGREEEVGRVLREGEDAAVWTTESALANEDVGEWVIELKVTDDEGQSATDEMMLTAIP
;
A
#
# COMPACT_ATOMS: atom_id res chain seq x y z
N MET A 1 -33.13 35.84 33.98
CA MET A 1 -32.59 35.47 33.45
C MET A 1 -31.99 34.94 33.29
N GLN A 2 -31.98 34.51 33.03
CA GLN A 2 -31.37 33.89 32.46
C GLN A 2 -30.79 33.15 32.21
N PRO A 3 -31.12 33.28 32.42
CA PRO A 3 -30.54 32.45 31.80
C PRO A 3 -30.17 31.72 31.52
N ARG A 4 -30.34 31.57 31.26
CA ARG A 4 -29.89 30.80 30.65
C ARG A 4 -29.50 30.10 30.27
N THR A 5 -29.74 30.18 30.28
CA THR A 5 -29.20 29.52 29.66
C THR A 5 -28.79 28.84 29.28
N ALA A 6 -29.15 28.95 29.33
CA ALA A 6 -28.59 28.26 28.72
C ALA A 6 -28.24 27.60 28.29
N GLY A 7 -28.52 27.67 28.41
CA GLY A 7 -28.06 27.12 27.63
C GLY A 7 -27.71 26.36 27.30
N PRO A 8 -27.90 26.37 27.25
CA PRO A 8 -27.43 25.58 26.52
C PRO A 8 -27.06 24.84 26.21
N ILE A 9 -27.19 24.70 26.03
CA ILE A 9 -26.63 24.08 25.40
C ILE A 9 -26.41 23.34 25.00
N LEU A 10 -26.69 23.33 24.93
CA LEU A 10 -26.27 22.72 24.29
C LEU A 10 -25.84 22.08 23.99
N VAL A 11 -26.00 22.18 24.02
CA VAL A 11 -25.37 21.69 23.49
C VAL A 11 -25.04 20.99 23.22
N LEU A 12 -25.33 21.02 23.21
CA LEU A 12 -24.85 20.43 22.68
C LEU A 12 -24.53 19.72 22.47
N THR A 13 -24.84 19.85 22.48
CA THR A 13 -24.35 19.25 21.99
C THR A 13 -24.05 18.66 21.61
N ILE A 14 -24.39 18.74 21.61
CA ILE A 14 -23.95 18.24 20.91
C ILE A 14 -23.52 17.64 20.58
N GLY A 15 -23.86 17.62 20.77
CA GLY A 15 -23.29 17.10 20.10
C GLY A 15 -23.01 16.37 19.98
N LEU A 16 -23.27 16.31 19.72
CA LEU A 16 -22.80 15.59 19.28
C LEU A 16 -22.58 14.93 18.88
N GLY A 17 -22.79 14.96 19.06
CA GLY A 17 -22.38 14.40 18.37
C GLY A 17 -22.30 13.76 18.00
N VAL A 18 -22.57 13.79 17.75
CA VAL A 18 -22.26 13.25 17.04
C VAL A 18 -21.87 12.75 16.67
N ALA A 19 -22.06 12.73 16.68
CA ALA A 19 -21.49 12.22 16.04
C ALA A 19 -21.22 11.49 15.97
N LEU A 20 -21.54 11.28 15.99
CA LEU A 20 -21.13 10.57 15.67
C LEU A 20 -21.00 10.03 15.32
N ALA A 21 -21.35 10.10 15.29
CA ALA A 21 -21.10 9.65 14.70
C ALA A 21 -20.90 9.28 14.27
N GLY A 22 -20.99 9.27 14.04
CA GLY A 22 -20.68 8.98 13.28
C GLY A 22 -20.28 8.40 13.08
N CYS A 23 -20.81 8.62 13.01
CA CYS A 23 -20.14 8.27 12.85
C CYS A 23 -19.40 7.37 12.53
N ALA A 24 -18.83 7.63 12.47
CA ALA A 24 -17.77 6.62 12.41
C ALA A 24 -18.29 5.29 11.98
N LEU A 25 -19.51 5.17 12.08
CA LEU A 25 -20.18 3.93 11.80
C LEU A 25 -20.02 3.48 10.38
N ALA A 26 -19.88 4.43 9.48
CA ALA A 26 -19.76 4.12 8.08
C ALA A 26 -18.33 4.09 7.60
N THR A 27 -17.38 4.29 8.51
CA THR A 27 -15.98 4.35 8.15
C THR A 27 -15.48 2.96 7.79
N LYS A 28 -14.90 2.84 6.62
CA LYS A 28 -14.27 1.60 6.18
C LYS A 28 -12.80 1.63 6.50
N ALA A 29 -12.25 0.49 6.85
CA ALA A 29 -10.82 0.37 7.09
C ALA A 29 -10.10 0.30 5.75
N PRO A 30 -8.90 0.88 5.64
CA PRO A 30 -8.10 0.69 4.44
C PRO A 30 -7.67 -0.77 4.34
N PRO A 31 -7.28 -1.20 3.15
CA PRO A 31 -6.78 -2.57 2.98
C PRO A 31 -5.44 -2.74 3.69
N VAL A 32 -4.99 -3.98 3.81
CA VAL A 32 -3.66 -4.30 4.32
C VAL A 32 -2.85 -4.81 3.15
N ALA A 33 -1.79 -4.11 2.81
CA ALA A 33 -0.89 -4.51 1.74
C ALA A 33 0.12 -5.52 2.26
N ASN A 34 0.46 -6.50 1.45
CA ASN A 34 1.49 -7.47 1.77
C ASN A 34 2.33 -7.70 0.51
N ALA A 35 3.53 -7.14 0.49
CA ALA A 35 4.44 -7.22 -0.66
C ALA A 35 5.19 -8.55 -0.70
N GLY A 36 4.94 -9.44 0.26
CA GLY A 36 5.67 -10.68 0.36
C GLY A 36 6.98 -10.51 1.11
N PRO A 37 7.70 -11.61 1.34
CA PRO A 37 8.95 -11.55 2.10
C PRO A 37 10.08 -10.96 1.28
N ASP A 38 11.12 -10.49 1.97
CA ASP A 38 12.34 -10.07 1.31
C ASP A 38 12.94 -11.23 0.53
N MET A 39 13.60 -10.93 -0.57
CA MET A 39 14.13 -11.94 -1.50
C MET A 39 15.59 -11.68 -1.82
N THR A 40 16.28 -12.76 -2.17
CA THR A 40 17.62 -12.70 -2.77
C THR A 40 17.54 -13.43 -4.10
N ALA A 41 18.07 -12.80 -5.14
CA ALA A 41 18.10 -13.40 -6.48
C ALA A 41 19.45 -13.12 -7.13
N ARG A 42 19.83 -13.99 -8.08
CA ARG A 42 21.12 -13.88 -8.75
C ARG A 42 20.98 -13.27 -10.13
N VAL A 43 22.07 -12.68 -10.59
CA VAL A 43 22.18 -12.29 -12.00
C VAL A 43 21.84 -13.51 -12.86
N GLY A 44 21.00 -13.30 -13.86
CA GLY A 44 20.53 -14.36 -14.73
C GLY A 44 19.19 -14.95 -14.31
N GLU A 45 18.69 -14.61 -13.13
CA GLU A 45 17.39 -15.08 -12.67
C GLU A 45 16.31 -14.02 -12.88
N ARG A 46 15.09 -14.48 -13.12
CA ARG A 46 13.93 -13.59 -13.13
C ARG A 46 13.41 -13.49 -11.70
N VAL A 47 12.73 -12.38 -11.42
CA VAL A 47 12.20 -12.12 -10.09
C VAL A 47 10.67 -12.24 -10.15
N SER A 48 10.11 -12.98 -9.19
CA SER A 48 8.66 -13.10 -9.06
C SER A 48 8.20 -12.36 -7.83
N TYR A 49 7.14 -11.59 -7.99
CA TYR A 49 6.55 -10.79 -6.91
C TYR A 49 5.16 -11.34 -6.62
N ASP A 50 4.81 -11.42 -5.35
CA ASP A 50 3.53 -11.99 -4.94
C ASP A 50 2.90 -11.11 -3.87
N GLY A 51 1.91 -10.33 -4.27
CA GLY A 51 1.13 -9.48 -3.35
C GLY A 51 -0.24 -10.07 -3.04
N SER A 52 -0.46 -11.34 -3.35
CA SER A 52 -1.78 -11.96 -3.22
C SER A 52 -2.27 -12.13 -1.78
N GLN A 53 -1.37 -11.94 -0.80
CA GLN A 53 -1.77 -12.00 0.60
C GLN A 53 -2.30 -10.67 1.11
N SER A 54 -2.38 -9.64 0.26
CA SER A 54 -3.03 -8.38 0.61
C SER A 54 -4.53 -8.63 0.79
N VAL A 55 -5.14 -7.95 1.76
CA VAL A 55 -6.55 -8.21 2.09
C VAL A 55 -7.31 -6.91 2.30
N ASP A 56 -8.60 -6.96 2.03
CA ASP A 56 -9.54 -5.91 2.39
C ASP A 56 -10.26 -6.36 3.65
N LEU A 57 -10.01 -5.66 4.77
CA LEU A 57 -10.55 -6.05 6.07
C LEU A 57 -12.06 -5.86 6.17
N ASP A 58 -12.64 -5.12 5.26
CA ASP A 58 -14.10 -4.87 5.26
C ASP A 58 -14.87 -5.91 4.46
N GLY A 59 -14.20 -6.96 4.02
CA GLY A 59 -14.84 -8.05 3.27
C GLY A 59 -14.98 -7.78 1.78
N GLY A 60 -14.43 -6.68 1.30
CA GLY A 60 -14.40 -6.39 -0.12
C GLY A 60 -13.19 -7.03 -0.80
N GLU A 61 -12.75 -6.42 -1.88
CA GLU A 61 -11.68 -6.97 -2.69
C GLU A 61 -10.61 -5.93 -2.96
N ILE A 62 -9.39 -6.40 -3.14
CA ILE A 62 -8.32 -5.58 -3.69
C ILE A 62 -8.55 -5.55 -5.20
N VAL A 63 -8.69 -4.35 -5.75
CA VAL A 63 -9.01 -4.19 -7.18
C VAL A 63 -7.86 -3.65 -8.00
N TYR A 64 -6.77 -3.22 -7.35
CA TYR A 64 -5.65 -2.64 -8.08
C TYR A 64 -4.36 -2.83 -7.31
N TYR A 65 -3.29 -3.16 -8.01
CA TYR A 65 -1.95 -3.36 -7.46
C TYR A 65 -0.96 -2.52 -8.24
N GLN A 66 -0.01 -1.89 -7.54
CA GLN A 66 1.06 -1.16 -8.20
C GLN A 66 2.38 -1.46 -7.49
N TRP A 67 3.35 -1.91 -8.25
CA TRP A 67 4.69 -2.21 -7.76
C TRP A 67 5.65 -1.14 -8.27
N LYS A 68 6.37 -0.51 -7.34
CA LYS A 68 7.21 0.63 -7.67
C LYS A 68 8.53 0.56 -6.91
N VAL A 69 9.61 0.97 -7.58
CA VAL A 69 10.92 1.06 -6.94
C VAL A 69 10.93 2.31 -6.06
N THR A 70 11.23 2.14 -4.76
CA THR A 70 11.33 3.27 -3.83
C THR A 70 12.76 3.49 -3.36
N ALA A 71 13.65 2.49 -3.53
CA ALA A 71 15.07 2.67 -3.27
C ALA A 71 15.85 1.77 -4.21
N ALA A 72 17.02 2.22 -4.64
CA ALA A 72 17.86 1.52 -5.61
C ALA A 72 19.31 1.56 -5.12
N PRO A 73 20.17 0.65 -5.63
CA PRO A 73 21.58 0.67 -5.29
C PRO A 73 22.25 1.95 -5.78
N GLU A 74 23.37 2.26 -5.19
CA GLU A 74 24.18 3.40 -5.63
C GLU A 74 24.48 3.26 -7.12
N GLY A 75 24.31 4.37 -7.84
CA GLY A 75 24.50 4.38 -9.29
C GLY A 75 23.24 4.05 -10.07
N ARG A 76 22.16 3.72 -9.40
CA ARG A 76 20.88 3.39 -10.06
C ARG A 76 19.75 4.28 -9.55
N GLU A 77 20.08 5.47 -9.08
CA GLU A 77 19.09 6.38 -8.49
C GLU A 77 17.99 6.78 -9.46
N GLU A 78 18.27 6.71 -10.76
CA GLU A 78 17.27 7.06 -11.77
C GLU A 78 16.13 6.05 -11.82
N GLU A 79 16.29 4.88 -11.20
CA GLU A 79 15.22 3.87 -11.16
C GLU A 79 14.21 4.15 -10.05
N VAL A 80 14.55 5.01 -9.10
CA VAL A 80 13.62 5.33 -7.99
C VAL A 80 12.39 6.03 -8.58
N GLY A 81 11.21 5.51 -8.23
CA GLY A 81 9.95 6.02 -8.73
C GLY A 81 9.43 5.26 -9.93
N ARG A 82 10.22 4.33 -10.48
CA ARG A 82 9.79 3.55 -11.64
C ARG A 82 8.72 2.55 -11.25
N VAL A 83 7.62 2.54 -11.98
CA VAL A 83 6.56 1.55 -11.79
C VAL A 83 6.95 0.31 -12.57
N LEU A 84 7.09 -0.81 -11.85
CA LEU A 84 7.48 -2.08 -12.46
C LEU A 84 6.29 -2.79 -13.09
N ARG A 85 5.16 -2.74 -12.41
CA ARG A 85 3.92 -3.39 -12.88
C ARG A 85 2.74 -2.78 -12.15
N GLU A 86 1.61 -2.64 -12.82
CA GLU A 86 0.38 -2.18 -12.18
C GLU A 86 -0.82 -2.71 -12.93
N GLY A 87 -1.95 -2.79 -12.22
CA GLY A 87 -3.21 -3.24 -12.79
C GLY A 87 -3.98 -4.10 -11.82
N GLU A 88 -5.19 -4.48 -12.22
CA GLU A 88 -6.03 -5.36 -11.40
C GLU A 88 -5.49 -6.79 -11.42
N ASP A 89 -4.67 -7.14 -12.39
CA ASP A 89 -4.07 -8.47 -12.51
C ASP A 89 -2.60 -8.50 -12.06
N ALA A 90 -2.14 -7.47 -11.35
CA ALA A 90 -0.73 -7.36 -10.98
C ALA A 90 -0.45 -7.86 -9.56
N ALA A 91 -1.31 -8.73 -9.00
CA ALA A 91 -1.08 -9.31 -7.67
C ALA A 91 0.16 -10.21 -7.67
N VAL A 92 0.29 -11.06 -8.69
CA VAL A 92 1.41 -12.00 -8.82
C VAL A 92 1.95 -11.87 -10.24
N TRP A 93 3.27 -11.69 -10.35
CA TRP A 93 3.87 -11.53 -11.67
C TRP A 93 5.37 -11.80 -11.60
N THR A 94 5.94 -12.09 -12.75
CA THR A 94 7.38 -12.37 -12.89
C THR A 94 7.95 -11.40 -13.93
N THR A 95 9.16 -10.92 -13.68
CA THR A 95 9.83 -9.99 -14.60
C THR A 95 10.04 -10.66 -15.95
N GLU A 96 9.98 -9.84 -17.02
CA GLU A 96 10.21 -10.36 -18.38
C GLU A 96 11.68 -10.61 -18.61
N SER A 97 12.53 -9.79 -18.00
CA SER A 97 13.98 -9.92 -18.15
C SER A 97 14.59 -10.47 -16.88
N ALA A 98 15.70 -11.17 -17.03
CA ALA A 98 16.49 -11.62 -15.91
C ALA A 98 17.32 -10.47 -15.37
N LEU A 99 17.76 -10.60 -14.11
CA LEU A 99 18.65 -9.62 -13.50
C LEU A 99 19.97 -9.58 -14.27
N ALA A 100 20.49 -8.39 -14.48
CA ALA A 100 21.76 -8.16 -15.14
C ALA A 100 22.81 -7.74 -14.11
N ASN A 101 24.07 -7.67 -14.54
CA ASN A 101 25.17 -7.28 -13.64
C ASN A 101 24.94 -5.90 -13.02
N GLU A 102 24.37 -4.99 -13.79
CA GLU A 102 24.11 -3.63 -13.27
C GLU A 102 22.99 -3.59 -12.23
N ASP A 103 22.28 -4.68 -12.05
CA ASP A 103 21.20 -4.73 -11.06
C ASP A 103 21.68 -5.19 -9.66
N VAL A 104 22.95 -5.57 -9.55
CA VAL A 104 23.48 -6.07 -8.28
C VAL A 104 23.38 -4.99 -7.20
N GLY A 105 22.83 -5.37 -6.04
CA GLY A 105 22.65 -4.46 -4.93
C GLY A 105 21.30 -4.65 -4.28
N GLU A 106 20.96 -3.73 -3.38
CA GLU A 106 19.70 -3.78 -2.63
C GLU A 106 18.69 -2.82 -3.23
N TRP A 107 17.50 -3.35 -3.47
CA TRP A 107 16.37 -2.61 -4.01
C TRP A 107 15.23 -2.68 -3.03
N VAL A 108 14.51 -1.58 -2.85
CA VAL A 108 13.27 -1.60 -2.07
C VAL A 108 12.13 -1.41 -3.06
N ILE A 109 11.21 -2.35 -3.03
CA ILE A 109 10.05 -2.37 -3.93
C ILE A 109 8.81 -2.17 -3.07
N GLU A 110 8.01 -1.17 -3.40
CA GLU A 110 6.78 -0.87 -2.70
C GLU A 110 5.60 -1.44 -3.46
N LEU A 111 4.74 -2.15 -2.75
CA LEU A 111 3.44 -2.55 -3.27
C LEU A 111 2.38 -1.62 -2.71
N LYS A 112 1.63 -0.99 -3.59
CA LYS A 112 0.45 -0.22 -3.22
C LYS A 112 -0.77 -0.99 -3.70
N VAL A 113 -1.72 -1.23 -2.79
CA VAL A 113 -2.97 -1.89 -3.15
C VAL A 113 -4.13 -0.92 -2.93
N THR A 114 -5.16 -1.05 -3.76
CA THR A 114 -6.35 -0.22 -3.66
C THR A 114 -7.55 -1.15 -3.61
N ASP A 115 -8.47 -0.89 -2.68
CA ASP A 115 -9.66 -1.71 -2.51
C ASP A 115 -10.82 -1.19 -3.36
N ASP A 116 -11.95 -1.89 -3.30
CA ASP A 116 -13.13 -1.52 -4.08
C ASP A 116 -13.86 -0.28 -3.56
N GLU A 117 -13.40 0.27 -2.43
CA GLU A 117 -13.90 1.54 -1.89
C GLU A 117 -13.00 2.71 -2.27
N GLY A 118 -11.90 2.44 -2.97
CA GLY A 118 -10.96 3.48 -3.36
C GLY A 118 -9.89 3.79 -2.33
N GLN A 119 -9.85 3.03 -1.23
CA GLN A 119 -8.82 3.22 -0.20
C GLN A 119 -7.57 2.44 -0.55
N SER A 120 -6.42 2.93 -0.11
CA SER A 120 -5.13 2.33 -0.46
C SER A 120 -4.27 2.10 0.76
N ALA A 121 -3.31 1.19 0.62
CA ALA A 121 -2.28 0.93 1.63
C ALA A 121 -1.03 0.48 0.90
N THR A 122 0.11 0.57 1.57
CA THR A 122 1.39 0.19 0.98
C THR A 122 2.14 -0.74 1.90
N ASP A 123 3.04 -1.52 1.31
CA ASP A 123 3.99 -2.37 2.03
C ASP A 123 5.24 -2.46 1.18
N GLU A 124 6.38 -2.70 1.81
CA GLU A 124 7.65 -2.77 1.10
C GLU A 124 8.31 -4.12 1.30
N MET A 125 9.07 -4.55 0.31
CA MET A 125 9.94 -5.70 0.43
C MET A 125 11.30 -5.33 -0.16
N MET A 126 12.35 -6.01 0.31
CA MET A 126 13.69 -5.78 -0.18
C MET A 126 14.10 -6.91 -1.11
N LEU A 127 14.63 -6.54 -2.27
CA LEU A 127 15.23 -7.48 -3.20
C LEU A 127 16.73 -7.25 -3.16
N THR A 128 17.49 -8.29 -2.81
CA THR A 128 18.94 -8.26 -2.85
C THR A 128 19.38 -9.03 -4.09
N ALA A 129 19.92 -8.31 -5.06
CA ALA A 129 20.43 -8.94 -6.29
C ALA A 129 21.92 -9.19 -6.10
N ILE A 130 22.35 -10.44 -6.28
CA ILE A 130 23.74 -10.85 -6.09
C ILE A 130 24.30 -11.43 -7.38
N PRO A 131 25.66 -11.40 -7.54
CA PRO A 131 26.30 -11.92 -8.72
C PRO A 131 26.07 -13.39 -8.93
#